data_fb96dbafa9d5d8efe9781fc89fbc97de
#
_entry.id   fb96dbafa9d5d8efe9781fc89fbc97de
#
_cell.length_a   1.000
_cell.length_b   1.000
_cell.length_c   1.000
_cell.angle_alpha   90.00
_cell.angle_beta   90.00
_cell.angle_gamma   90.00
#
_symmetry.space_group_name_H-M   'P 1'
#
loop_
_entity.id
_entity.type
_entity.pdbx_description
1 polymer ?
#
loop_
_entity_poly.entity_id
_entity_poly.type
_entity_poly.pdbx_seq_one_letter_code
_entity_poly.pdbx_strand_id
1 'polypeptide(L)'
;MKLFLDTADTELIEKHFQTDLIDGITTNPTLIMKSGRDPEEVYQQLIDMGIDDISMEVVGDFDEMYMEGLRLSRKFGKNATIKVPCTPAGLKVCKKLSRDLVNVNVTLIFSAAQAILAAKAGAKYISPFVGRVDDNSFDGIDLVDQISDIYTIQNIRKTEILAASVRDVKTVSDSFASRAHVVTMPPAVFEKMYNHVLTDKGLYLFDMDWAKVKR
;
A
#
# COMPACT_ATOMS: atom_id res chain seq x y z
N MET A 1 -8.24 3.58 -8.49
CA MET A 1 -8.42 2.96 -7.17
C MET A 1 -7.70 1.63 -7.18
N LYS A 2 -6.79 1.40 -6.23
CA LYS A 2 -6.02 0.15 -6.13
C LYS A 2 -6.10 -0.37 -4.70
N LEU A 3 -6.23 -1.68 -4.54
CA LEU A 3 -6.21 -2.37 -3.24
C LEU A 3 -4.90 -3.15 -3.10
N PHE A 4 -4.13 -2.84 -2.08
CA PHE A 4 -2.91 -3.54 -1.75
C PHE A 4 -3.07 -4.28 -0.42
N LEU A 5 -2.39 -5.41 -0.26
CA LEU A 5 -2.27 -6.07 1.05
C LEU A 5 -0.94 -5.69 1.71
N ASP A 6 -1.00 -5.42 3.01
CA ASP A 6 0.16 -5.12 3.86
C ASP A 6 0.54 -6.35 4.67
N THR A 7 1.31 -7.24 4.04
CA THR A 7 1.73 -8.51 4.64
C THR A 7 2.89 -9.14 3.87
N ALA A 8 3.64 -10.03 4.53
CA ALA A 8 4.65 -10.91 3.92
C ALA A 8 4.26 -12.40 4.02
N ASP A 9 3.02 -12.69 4.46
CA ASP A 9 2.47 -14.05 4.52
C ASP A 9 1.99 -14.46 3.13
N THR A 10 2.78 -15.28 2.47
CA THR A 10 2.53 -15.68 1.07
C THR A 10 1.30 -16.56 0.90
N GLU A 11 0.89 -17.33 1.92
CA GLU A 11 -0.32 -18.16 1.86
C GLU A 11 -1.58 -17.28 1.91
N LEU A 12 -1.60 -16.29 2.79
CA LEU A 12 -2.70 -15.33 2.85
C LEU A 12 -2.77 -14.46 1.58
N ILE A 13 -1.60 -14.08 1.03
CA ILE A 13 -1.56 -13.32 -0.22
C ILE A 13 -2.16 -14.16 -1.35
N GLU A 14 -1.73 -15.41 -1.54
CA GLU A 14 -2.22 -16.31 -2.58
C GLU A 14 -3.74 -16.47 -2.50
N LYS A 15 -4.26 -16.74 -1.30
CA LYS A 15 -5.70 -16.85 -1.05
C LYS A 15 -6.49 -15.63 -1.55
N HIS A 16 -6.01 -14.42 -1.25
CA HIS A 16 -6.72 -13.20 -1.61
C HIS A 16 -6.45 -12.73 -3.04
N PHE A 17 -5.28 -13.02 -3.57
CA PHE A 17 -4.92 -12.70 -4.94
C PHE A 17 -5.80 -13.44 -5.97
N GLN A 18 -6.26 -14.66 -5.63
CA GLN A 18 -7.22 -15.43 -6.43
C GLN A 18 -8.57 -14.74 -6.63
N THR A 19 -8.87 -13.66 -5.89
CA THR A 19 -10.10 -12.87 -6.09
C THR A 19 -10.02 -11.89 -7.25
N ASP A 20 -8.85 -11.70 -7.87
CA ASP A 20 -8.54 -10.68 -8.88
C ASP A 20 -8.82 -9.22 -8.42
N LEU A 21 -8.90 -8.99 -7.10
CA LEU A 21 -9.18 -7.66 -6.54
C LEU A 21 -7.94 -6.98 -5.95
N ILE A 22 -6.80 -7.69 -5.87
CA ILE A 22 -5.56 -7.19 -5.28
C ILE A 22 -4.60 -6.74 -6.38
N ASP A 23 -4.22 -5.47 -6.32
CA ASP A 23 -3.35 -4.83 -7.32
C ASP A 23 -1.86 -4.84 -6.95
N GLY A 24 -1.52 -5.14 -5.69
CA GLY A 24 -0.13 -5.14 -5.23
C GLY A 24 0.03 -5.44 -3.75
N ILE A 25 1.28 -5.47 -3.31
CA ILE A 25 1.65 -5.83 -1.94
C ILE A 25 2.60 -4.76 -1.37
N THR A 26 2.37 -4.38 -0.12
CA THR A 26 3.38 -3.65 0.65
C THR A 26 3.99 -4.56 1.71
N THR A 27 5.30 -4.49 1.85
CA THR A 27 6.03 -5.13 2.93
C THR A 27 6.77 -4.08 3.77
N ASN A 28 7.28 -4.50 4.91
CA ASN A 28 8.17 -3.70 5.74
C ASN A 28 9.03 -4.64 6.60
N PRO A 29 10.11 -4.15 7.24
CA PRO A 29 11.01 -5.01 8.02
C PRO A 29 10.31 -5.83 9.09
N THR A 30 9.27 -5.27 9.74
CA THR A 30 8.51 -5.99 10.76
C THR A 30 7.70 -7.16 10.18
N LEU A 31 7.08 -6.98 9.01
CA LEU A 31 6.30 -8.04 8.35
C LEU A 31 7.22 -9.16 7.85
N ILE A 32 8.35 -8.80 7.24
CA ILE A 32 9.37 -9.75 6.81
C ILE A 32 9.92 -10.53 8.01
N MET A 33 10.29 -9.85 9.09
CA MET A 33 10.76 -10.52 10.32
C MET A 33 9.71 -11.51 10.87
N LYS A 34 8.43 -11.13 10.88
CA LYS A 34 7.34 -12.00 11.35
C LYS A 34 7.10 -13.21 10.45
N SER A 35 7.36 -13.12 9.16
CA SER A 35 7.27 -14.27 8.25
C SER A 35 8.35 -15.33 8.52
N GLY A 36 9.45 -14.95 9.16
CA GLY A 36 10.60 -15.82 9.43
C GLY A 36 11.35 -16.28 8.19
N ARG A 37 11.11 -15.63 7.03
CA ARG A 37 11.65 -16.03 5.74
C ARG A 37 12.64 -14.99 5.20
N ASP A 38 13.46 -15.42 4.26
CA ASP A 38 14.30 -14.51 3.48
C ASP A 38 13.44 -13.56 2.65
N PRO A 39 13.67 -12.23 2.70
CA PRO A 39 12.86 -11.26 1.96
C PRO A 39 12.85 -11.50 0.46
N GLU A 40 13.97 -11.91 -0.13
CA GLU A 40 14.04 -12.12 -1.58
C GLU A 40 13.31 -13.38 -2.03
N GLU A 41 13.28 -14.42 -1.19
CA GLU A 41 12.42 -15.59 -1.44
C GLU A 41 10.95 -15.21 -1.42
N VAL A 42 10.53 -14.37 -0.46
CA VAL A 42 9.16 -13.83 -0.41
C VAL A 42 8.85 -13.05 -1.68
N TYR A 43 9.71 -12.10 -2.07
CA TYR A 43 9.48 -11.28 -3.26
C TYR A 43 9.42 -12.12 -4.54
N GLN A 44 10.30 -13.10 -4.67
CA GLN A 44 10.28 -13.99 -5.83
C GLN A 44 8.98 -14.78 -5.92
N GLN A 45 8.52 -15.35 -4.80
CA GLN A 45 7.25 -16.07 -4.76
C GLN A 45 6.06 -15.19 -5.13
N LEU A 46 6.03 -13.93 -4.67
CA LEU A 46 4.98 -12.97 -5.05
C LEU A 46 4.97 -12.68 -6.56
N ILE A 47 6.14 -12.55 -7.16
CA ILE A 47 6.28 -12.36 -8.61
C ILE A 47 5.82 -13.60 -9.37
N ASP A 48 6.17 -14.79 -8.89
CA ASP A 48 5.76 -16.07 -9.49
C ASP A 48 4.23 -16.27 -9.43
N MET A 49 3.55 -15.69 -8.43
CA MET A 49 2.09 -15.61 -8.33
C MET A 49 1.47 -14.64 -9.34
N GLY A 50 2.26 -13.75 -9.97
CA GLY A 50 1.78 -12.76 -10.93
C GLY A 50 1.54 -11.37 -10.35
N ILE A 51 2.06 -11.05 -9.16
CA ILE A 51 1.90 -9.73 -8.55
C ILE A 51 2.85 -8.74 -9.22
N ASP A 52 2.30 -7.66 -9.76
CA ASP A 52 3.02 -6.68 -10.56
C ASP A 52 3.61 -5.49 -9.78
N ASP A 53 3.19 -5.25 -8.53
CA ASP A 53 3.67 -4.11 -7.73
C ASP A 53 3.93 -4.53 -6.27
N ILE A 54 5.21 -4.60 -5.90
CA ILE A 54 5.65 -5.04 -4.58
C ILE A 54 6.53 -3.94 -3.97
N SER A 55 6.07 -3.33 -2.87
CA SER A 55 6.86 -2.37 -2.11
C SER A 55 7.89 -3.07 -1.24
N MET A 56 9.18 -2.96 -1.60
CA MET A 56 10.34 -3.59 -0.97
C MET A 56 11.11 -2.54 -0.18
N GLU A 57 11.06 -2.60 1.16
CA GLU A 57 11.65 -1.56 2.00
C GLU A 57 13.14 -1.77 2.22
N VAL A 58 13.92 -0.71 1.99
CA VAL A 58 15.36 -0.64 2.25
C VAL A 58 15.63 0.28 3.44
N VAL A 59 16.64 -0.06 4.24
CA VAL A 59 17.01 0.64 5.47
C VAL A 59 18.50 0.95 5.49
N GLY A 60 18.92 1.86 6.35
CA GLY A 60 20.31 2.24 6.52
C GLY A 60 20.59 3.70 6.18
N ASP A 61 21.82 4.00 5.88
CA ASP A 61 22.24 5.32 5.40
C ASP A 61 21.93 5.52 3.90
N PHE A 62 22.38 6.65 3.34
CA PHE A 62 22.13 6.96 1.93
C PHE A 62 22.72 5.92 0.98
N ASP A 63 23.97 5.52 1.20
CA ASP A 63 24.69 4.62 0.29
C ASP A 63 24.13 3.20 0.38
N GLU A 64 23.86 2.72 1.59
CA GLU A 64 23.22 1.43 1.85
C GLU A 64 21.84 1.34 1.17
N MET A 65 20.94 2.29 1.43
CA MET A 65 19.60 2.32 0.83
C MET A 65 19.65 2.44 -0.71
N TYR A 66 20.58 3.25 -1.24
CA TYR A 66 20.66 3.42 -2.69
C TYR A 66 21.19 2.17 -3.39
N MET A 67 22.26 1.57 -2.87
CA MET A 67 22.86 0.37 -3.47
C MET A 67 21.90 -0.82 -3.40
N GLU A 68 21.24 -1.00 -2.26
CA GLU A 68 20.26 -2.07 -2.09
C GLU A 68 19.02 -1.84 -2.96
N GLY A 69 18.49 -0.62 -3.01
CA GLY A 69 17.35 -0.28 -3.86
C GLY A 69 17.65 -0.51 -5.34
N LEU A 70 18.87 -0.15 -5.79
CA LEU A 70 19.31 -0.39 -7.17
C LEU A 70 19.48 -1.90 -7.46
N ARG A 71 19.98 -2.66 -6.48
CA ARG A 71 20.15 -4.11 -6.59
C ARG A 71 18.79 -4.81 -6.72
N LEU A 72 17.84 -4.49 -5.82
CA LEU A 72 16.48 -5.04 -5.86
C LEU A 72 15.74 -4.67 -7.15
N SER A 73 15.84 -3.42 -7.58
CA SER A 73 15.19 -2.98 -8.83
C SER A 73 15.74 -3.70 -10.07
N ARG A 74 17.05 -4.02 -10.10
CA ARG A 74 17.66 -4.81 -11.17
C ARG A 74 17.23 -6.28 -11.13
N LYS A 75 17.15 -6.85 -9.92
CA LYS A 75 16.78 -8.25 -9.75
C LYS A 75 15.32 -8.51 -10.09
N PHE A 76 14.42 -7.66 -9.61
CA PHE A 76 12.97 -7.88 -9.71
C PHE A 76 12.28 -7.01 -10.78
N GLY A 77 13.01 -6.14 -11.44
CA GLY A 77 12.53 -5.38 -12.60
C GLY A 77 11.32 -4.50 -12.30
N LYS A 78 10.33 -4.55 -13.18
CA LYS A 78 9.11 -3.73 -13.10
C LYS A 78 8.25 -3.99 -11.86
N ASN A 79 8.38 -5.16 -11.24
CA ASN A 79 7.61 -5.57 -10.07
C ASN A 79 8.11 -4.91 -8.78
N ALA A 80 9.36 -4.41 -8.76
CA ALA A 80 9.94 -3.76 -7.61
C ALA A 80 9.53 -2.28 -7.52
N THR A 81 8.91 -1.91 -6.42
CA THR A 81 8.77 -0.53 -5.96
C THR A 81 9.62 -0.38 -4.70
N ILE A 82 10.73 0.38 -4.78
CA ILE A 82 11.66 0.53 -3.67
C ILE A 82 11.06 1.45 -2.62
N LYS A 83 10.96 0.97 -1.38
CA LYS A 83 10.35 1.73 -0.29
C LYS A 83 11.43 2.33 0.60
N VAL A 84 11.37 3.65 0.81
CA VAL A 84 12.35 4.42 1.58
C VAL A 84 11.67 5.33 2.60
N PRO A 85 12.25 5.59 3.78
CA PRO A 85 11.66 6.48 4.77
C PRO A 85 11.69 7.95 4.33
N CYS A 86 10.73 8.75 4.82
CA CYS A 86 10.70 10.20 4.59
C CYS A 86 11.73 10.93 5.47
N THR A 87 13.00 10.73 5.17
CA THR A 87 14.16 11.38 5.80
C THR A 87 14.99 12.11 4.73
N PRO A 88 15.90 13.02 5.08
CA PRO A 88 16.80 13.64 4.12
C PRO A 88 17.56 12.62 3.25
N ALA A 89 18.08 11.55 3.86
CA ALA A 89 18.75 10.45 3.16
C ALA A 89 17.78 9.70 2.22
N GLY A 90 16.61 9.26 2.73
CA GLY A 90 15.61 8.54 1.93
C GLY A 90 15.07 9.36 0.77
N LEU A 91 14.83 10.66 0.95
CA LEU A 91 14.41 11.56 -0.14
C LEU A 91 15.50 11.76 -1.20
N LYS A 92 16.78 11.79 -0.79
CA LYS A 92 17.91 11.83 -1.71
C LYS A 92 18.02 10.52 -2.51
N VAL A 93 17.79 9.37 -1.88
CA VAL A 93 17.70 8.06 -2.53
C VAL A 93 16.53 8.05 -3.52
N CYS A 94 15.34 8.45 -3.08
CA CYS A 94 14.16 8.57 -3.95
C CYS A 94 14.47 9.39 -5.21
N LYS A 95 15.09 10.57 -5.04
CA LYS A 95 15.43 11.44 -6.16
C LYS A 95 16.39 10.78 -7.16
N LYS A 96 17.35 10.01 -6.66
CA LYS A 96 18.34 9.33 -7.51
C LYS A 96 17.73 8.14 -8.24
N LEU A 97 17.02 7.26 -7.52
CA LEU A 97 16.35 6.09 -8.11
C LEU A 97 15.27 6.49 -9.13
N SER A 98 14.47 7.54 -8.84
CA SER A 98 13.46 8.03 -9.78
C SER A 98 14.04 8.55 -11.10
N ARG A 99 15.26 9.12 -11.10
CA ARG A 99 15.97 9.50 -12.32
C ARG A 99 16.40 8.29 -13.15
N ASP A 100 16.67 7.17 -12.48
CA ASP A 100 17.01 5.89 -13.10
C ASP A 100 15.75 5.08 -13.46
N LEU A 101 14.56 5.72 -13.45
CA LEU A 101 13.27 5.14 -13.79
C LEU A 101 12.82 4.00 -12.84
N VAL A 102 13.38 3.95 -11.64
CA VAL A 102 12.96 3.01 -10.59
C VAL A 102 11.76 3.58 -9.85
N ASN A 103 10.72 2.77 -9.66
CA ASN A 103 9.57 3.13 -8.85
C ASN A 103 9.96 3.25 -7.38
N VAL A 104 9.55 4.33 -6.72
CA VAL A 104 9.85 4.56 -5.30
C VAL A 104 8.58 4.88 -4.53
N ASN A 105 8.41 4.22 -3.38
CA ASN A 105 7.40 4.50 -2.38
C ASN A 105 8.06 5.19 -1.18
N VAL A 106 7.76 6.47 -0.95
CA VAL A 106 8.25 7.18 0.23
C VAL A 106 7.31 6.93 1.40
N THR A 107 7.78 6.21 2.39
CA THR A 107 7.02 5.78 3.57
C THR A 107 7.24 6.66 4.79
N LEU A 108 6.48 6.42 5.87
CA LEU A 108 6.50 7.20 7.11
C LEU A 108 6.17 8.67 6.87
N ILE A 109 5.11 8.91 6.13
CA ILE A 109 4.54 10.24 5.91
C ILE A 109 3.52 10.53 7.01
N PHE A 110 3.73 11.62 7.76
CA PHE A 110 2.89 12.06 8.87
C PHE A 110 2.46 13.53 8.74
N SER A 111 2.83 14.20 7.64
CA SER A 111 2.40 15.58 7.37
C SER A 111 2.34 15.85 5.87
N ALA A 112 1.50 16.80 5.47
CA ALA A 112 1.42 17.27 4.09
C ALA A 112 2.74 17.87 3.59
N ALA A 113 3.52 18.50 4.48
CA ALA A 113 4.85 19.02 4.15
C ALA A 113 5.82 17.88 3.71
N GLN A 114 5.81 16.74 4.39
CA GLN A 114 6.58 15.56 3.99
C GLN A 114 6.12 15.02 2.63
N ALA A 115 4.81 14.98 2.37
CA ALA A 115 4.25 14.54 1.09
C ALA A 115 4.70 15.46 -0.07
N ILE A 116 4.77 16.78 0.15
CA ILE A 116 5.31 17.73 -0.83
C ILE A 116 6.78 17.41 -1.17
N LEU A 117 7.60 17.17 -0.16
CA LEU A 117 9.02 16.83 -0.37
C LEU A 117 9.18 15.51 -1.14
N ALA A 118 8.40 14.50 -0.82
CA ALA A 118 8.41 13.21 -1.49
C ALA A 118 7.99 13.32 -2.98
N ALA A 119 6.95 14.08 -3.28
CA ALA A 119 6.55 14.37 -4.66
C ALA A 119 7.64 15.11 -5.44
N LYS A 120 8.29 16.12 -4.82
CA LYS A 120 9.44 16.83 -5.40
C LYS A 120 10.65 15.93 -5.62
N ALA A 121 10.82 14.90 -4.80
CA ALA A 121 11.85 13.88 -4.99
C ALA A 121 11.53 12.92 -6.15
N GLY A 122 10.29 12.86 -6.64
CA GLY A 122 9.88 12.03 -7.76
C GLY A 122 9.33 10.67 -7.35
N ALA A 123 8.77 10.56 -6.15
CA ALA A 123 8.12 9.35 -5.67
C ALA A 123 6.97 8.93 -6.60
N LYS A 124 6.85 7.62 -6.89
CA LYS A 124 5.64 7.04 -7.50
C LYS A 124 4.51 6.98 -6.47
N TYR A 125 4.82 6.52 -5.27
CA TYR A 125 3.89 6.50 -4.14
C TYR A 125 4.42 7.30 -2.97
N ILE A 126 3.50 7.89 -2.22
CA ILE A 126 3.74 8.35 -0.85
C ILE A 126 2.81 7.60 0.08
N SER A 127 3.31 7.17 1.23
CA SER A 127 2.51 6.39 2.18
C SER A 127 2.23 7.20 3.47
N PRO A 128 1.12 7.98 3.52
CA PRO A 128 0.63 8.55 4.77
C PRO A 128 0.14 7.43 5.69
N PHE A 129 0.59 7.45 6.95
CA PHE A 129 0.29 6.41 7.94
C PHE A 129 -0.96 6.77 8.75
N VAL A 130 -2.14 6.62 8.14
CA VAL A 130 -3.45 7.01 8.68
C VAL A 130 -3.63 6.49 10.10
N GLY A 131 -3.65 5.18 10.31
CA GLY A 131 -3.91 4.62 11.64
C GLY A 131 -2.86 4.98 12.69
N ARG A 132 -1.61 5.25 12.31
CA ARG A 132 -0.59 5.70 13.28
C ARG A 132 -0.76 7.18 13.63
N VAL A 133 -1.30 7.99 12.73
CA VAL A 133 -1.73 9.37 13.00
C VAL A 133 -2.87 9.36 14.03
N ASP A 134 -3.87 8.50 13.81
CA ASP A 134 -5.03 8.34 14.72
C ASP A 134 -4.59 7.87 16.12
N ASP A 135 -3.62 6.95 16.23
CA ASP A 135 -3.05 6.51 17.51
C ASP A 135 -2.46 7.65 18.35
N ASN A 136 -2.05 8.73 17.69
CA ASN A 136 -1.47 9.90 18.34
C ASN A 136 -2.49 11.05 18.50
N SER A 137 -3.77 10.76 18.39
CA SER A 137 -4.89 11.72 18.57
C SER A 137 -4.89 12.86 17.53
N PHE A 138 -4.39 12.60 16.33
CA PHE A 138 -4.58 13.41 15.14
C PHE A 138 -5.55 12.72 14.19
N ASP A 139 -6.01 13.40 13.15
CA ASP A 139 -6.90 12.85 12.14
C ASP A 139 -6.10 12.38 10.92
N GLY A 140 -6.02 11.05 10.72
CA GLY A 140 -5.28 10.46 9.60
C GLY A 140 -5.99 10.64 8.27
N ILE A 141 -7.31 10.72 8.26
CA ILE A 141 -8.09 10.96 7.04
C ILE A 141 -7.95 12.42 6.61
N ASP A 142 -7.97 13.38 7.55
CA ASP A 142 -7.70 14.79 7.26
C ASP A 142 -6.30 14.98 6.63
N LEU A 143 -5.30 14.22 7.08
CA LEU A 143 -3.98 14.22 6.44
C LEU A 143 -4.04 13.78 4.97
N VAL A 144 -4.79 12.72 4.65
CA VAL A 144 -4.97 12.25 3.26
C VAL A 144 -5.66 13.32 2.42
N ASP A 145 -6.70 13.94 2.96
CA ASP A 145 -7.48 14.98 2.28
C ASP A 145 -6.63 16.21 2.00
N GLN A 146 -5.87 16.72 2.99
CA GLN A 146 -4.93 17.83 2.81
C GLN A 146 -3.89 17.55 1.72
N ILE A 147 -3.29 16.34 1.71
CA ILE A 147 -2.31 15.96 0.69
C ILE A 147 -2.97 15.94 -0.69
N SER A 148 -4.15 15.37 -0.78
CA SER A 148 -4.91 15.25 -2.03
C SER A 148 -5.29 16.62 -2.60
N ASP A 149 -5.72 17.56 -1.76
CA ASP A 149 -6.02 18.94 -2.15
C ASP A 149 -4.76 19.64 -2.70
N ILE A 150 -3.64 19.55 -1.99
CA ILE A 150 -2.37 20.11 -2.43
C ILE A 150 -1.96 19.53 -3.79
N TYR A 151 -2.03 18.21 -3.96
CA TYR A 151 -1.66 17.55 -5.21
C TYR A 151 -2.58 17.96 -6.36
N THR A 152 -3.86 18.12 -6.10
CA THR A 152 -4.86 18.58 -7.07
C THR A 152 -4.57 20.03 -7.48
N ILE A 153 -4.44 20.95 -6.53
CA ILE A 153 -4.18 22.39 -6.76
C ILE A 153 -2.86 22.60 -7.50
N GLN A 154 -1.83 21.83 -7.13
CA GLN A 154 -0.49 21.93 -7.73
C GLN A 154 -0.34 21.08 -9.00
N ASN A 155 -1.41 20.40 -9.46
CA ASN A 155 -1.41 19.50 -10.61
C ASN A 155 -0.29 18.42 -10.56
N ILE A 156 -0.06 17.86 -9.36
CA ILE A 156 0.87 16.75 -9.13
C ILE A 156 0.15 15.46 -9.52
N ARG A 157 0.48 14.88 -10.67
CA ARG A 157 -0.19 13.68 -11.22
C ARG A 157 0.68 12.43 -11.26
N LYS A 158 1.99 12.58 -11.02
CA LYS A 158 2.94 11.47 -11.11
C LYS A 158 3.15 10.74 -9.80
N THR A 159 2.69 11.32 -8.69
CA THR A 159 2.81 10.76 -7.35
C THR A 159 1.43 10.38 -6.86
N GLU A 160 1.24 9.11 -6.58
CA GLU A 160 -0.02 8.55 -6.05
C GLU A 160 0.01 8.52 -4.51
N ILE A 161 -1.13 8.81 -3.89
CA ILE A 161 -1.33 8.68 -2.44
C ILE A 161 -1.70 7.24 -2.14
N LEU A 162 -0.87 6.55 -1.35
CA LEU A 162 -1.06 5.19 -0.88
C LEU A 162 -1.33 5.24 0.63
N ALA A 163 -2.59 5.29 1.04
CA ALA A 163 -2.97 5.28 2.45
C ALA A 163 -2.52 3.97 3.12
N ALA A 164 -1.72 4.09 4.17
CA ALA A 164 -1.08 2.97 4.85
C ALA A 164 -1.40 2.96 6.36
N SER A 165 -0.99 1.89 7.05
CA SER A 165 -1.31 1.70 8.47
C SER A 165 -2.83 1.63 8.74
N VAL A 166 -3.60 1.18 7.77
CA VAL A 166 -5.06 1.05 7.85
C VAL A 166 -5.43 -0.14 8.74
N ARG A 167 -6.45 0.02 9.58
CA ARG A 167 -6.80 -0.97 10.62
C ARG A 167 -8.23 -1.47 10.57
N ASP A 168 -9.10 -0.80 9.84
CA ASP A 168 -10.52 -1.16 9.74
C ASP A 168 -11.11 -0.77 8.39
N VAL A 169 -12.30 -1.31 8.10
CA VAL A 169 -13.01 -1.14 6.83
C VAL A 169 -13.47 0.31 6.61
N LYS A 170 -13.83 1.02 7.69
CA LYS A 170 -14.24 2.41 7.59
C LYS A 170 -13.08 3.28 7.08
N THR A 171 -11.90 3.09 7.63
CA THR A 171 -10.67 3.81 7.21
C THR A 171 -10.34 3.54 5.73
N VAL A 172 -10.59 2.32 5.22
CA VAL A 172 -10.44 2.03 3.77
C VAL A 172 -11.36 2.92 2.94
N SER A 173 -12.65 2.96 3.29
CA SER A 173 -13.67 3.74 2.56
C SER A 173 -13.37 5.24 2.63
N ASP A 174 -13.05 5.74 3.82
CA ASP A 174 -12.77 7.15 4.04
C ASP A 174 -11.49 7.60 3.30
N SER A 175 -10.46 6.74 3.25
CA SER A 175 -9.24 7.03 2.48
C SER A 175 -9.53 7.22 0.99
N PHE A 176 -10.37 6.37 0.39
CA PHE A 176 -10.78 6.55 -1.01
C PHE A 176 -11.71 7.76 -1.19
N ALA A 177 -12.61 8.04 -0.23
CA ALA A 177 -13.44 9.24 -0.25
C ALA A 177 -12.60 10.52 -0.22
N SER A 178 -11.46 10.50 0.50
CA SER A 178 -10.44 11.56 0.54
C SER A 178 -9.43 11.47 -0.63
N ARG A 179 -9.80 10.77 -1.68
CA ARG A 179 -9.05 10.71 -2.95
C ARG A 179 -7.69 10.02 -2.87
N ALA A 180 -7.47 9.10 -1.92
CA ALA A 180 -6.35 8.18 -2.00
C ALA A 180 -6.44 7.37 -3.31
N HIS A 181 -5.31 7.15 -3.95
CA HIS A 181 -5.20 6.36 -5.18
C HIS A 181 -5.11 4.87 -4.88
N VAL A 182 -4.45 4.55 -3.77
CA VAL A 182 -4.18 3.20 -3.28
C VAL A 182 -4.46 3.16 -1.78
N VAL A 183 -5.00 2.04 -1.30
CA VAL A 183 -5.06 1.73 0.12
C VAL A 183 -4.39 0.39 0.34
N THR A 184 -3.42 0.33 1.25
CA THR A 184 -2.82 -0.93 1.69
C THR A 184 -3.32 -1.30 3.08
N MET A 185 -3.74 -2.54 3.25
CA MET A 185 -4.38 -3.01 4.46
C MET A 185 -3.97 -4.44 4.83
N PRO A 186 -4.02 -4.82 6.11
CA PRO A 186 -3.85 -6.22 6.51
C PRO A 186 -4.92 -7.13 5.87
N PRO A 187 -4.60 -8.39 5.54
CA PRO A 187 -5.56 -9.36 4.99
C PRO A 187 -6.86 -9.46 5.80
N ALA A 188 -6.78 -9.40 7.13
CA ALA A 188 -7.96 -9.43 7.99
C ALA A 188 -8.90 -8.22 7.83
N VAL A 189 -8.39 -7.07 7.40
CA VAL A 189 -9.24 -5.90 7.07
C VAL A 189 -9.90 -6.12 5.71
N PHE A 190 -9.15 -6.62 4.72
CA PHE A 190 -9.69 -6.97 3.41
C PHE A 190 -10.84 -7.98 3.51
N GLU A 191 -10.67 -9.06 4.30
CA GLU A 191 -11.72 -10.05 4.53
C GLU A 191 -13.00 -9.43 5.12
N LYS A 192 -12.87 -8.47 6.03
CA LYS A 192 -14.02 -7.79 6.63
C LYS A 192 -14.78 -6.88 5.66
N MET A 193 -14.19 -6.49 4.54
CA MET A 193 -14.87 -5.65 3.54
C MET A 193 -16.07 -6.36 2.90
N TYR A 194 -16.09 -7.69 2.89
CA TYR A 194 -17.21 -8.48 2.39
C TYR A 194 -18.39 -8.56 3.40
N ASN A 195 -18.14 -8.34 4.68
CA ASN A 195 -19.10 -8.63 5.75
C ASN A 195 -20.09 -7.47 5.93
N HIS A 196 -21.37 -7.74 5.65
CA HIS A 196 -22.43 -6.78 5.91
C HIS A 196 -23.76 -7.50 6.26
N VAL A 197 -24.33 -7.14 7.40
CA VAL A 197 -25.55 -7.79 7.93
C VAL A 197 -26.76 -7.75 6.96
N LEU A 198 -26.84 -6.71 6.12
CA LEU A 198 -27.91 -6.61 5.11
C LEU A 198 -27.65 -7.51 3.90
N THR A 199 -26.40 -7.78 3.56
CA THR A 199 -26.03 -8.74 2.52
C THR A 199 -26.45 -10.14 2.96
N ASP A 200 -26.11 -10.55 4.18
CA ASP A 200 -26.46 -11.85 4.76
C ASP A 200 -27.99 -12.03 4.79
N LYS A 201 -28.70 -10.98 5.26
CA LYS A 201 -30.17 -10.98 5.28
C LYS A 201 -30.76 -11.06 3.87
N GLY A 202 -30.18 -10.33 2.92
CA GLY A 202 -30.62 -10.34 1.52
C GLY A 202 -30.47 -11.72 0.88
N LEU A 203 -29.30 -12.36 1.07
CA LEU A 203 -29.04 -13.72 0.59
C LEU A 203 -30.04 -14.73 1.19
N TYR A 204 -30.26 -14.67 2.50
CA TYR A 204 -31.26 -15.53 3.15
C TYR A 204 -32.67 -15.38 2.53
N LEU A 205 -33.12 -14.15 2.27
CA LEU A 205 -34.43 -13.91 1.65
C LEU A 205 -34.48 -14.43 0.19
N PHE A 206 -33.41 -14.24 -0.59
CA PHE A 206 -33.32 -14.76 -1.95
C PHE A 206 -33.35 -16.30 -1.97
N ASP A 207 -32.67 -16.97 -1.06
CA ASP A 207 -32.70 -18.43 -0.94
C ASP A 207 -34.10 -18.95 -0.61
N MET A 208 -34.81 -18.28 0.32
CA MET A 208 -36.20 -18.59 0.67
C MET A 208 -37.14 -18.45 -0.52
N ASP A 209 -36.98 -17.41 -1.32
CA ASP A 209 -37.85 -17.19 -2.50
C ASP A 209 -37.48 -18.15 -3.62
N TRP A 210 -36.21 -18.42 -3.86
CA TRP A 210 -35.75 -19.38 -4.86
C TRP A 210 -36.24 -20.81 -4.57
N ALA A 211 -36.30 -21.20 -3.31
CA ALA A 211 -36.88 -22.48 -2.92
C ALA A 211 -38.35 -22.65 -3.29
N LYS A 212 -39.12 -21.54 -3.37
CA LYS A 212 -40.54 -21.56 -3.84
C LYS A 212 -40.66 -21.68 -5.37
N VAL A 213 -39.71 -21.14 -6.13
CA VAL A 213 -39.67 -21.21 -7.60
C VAL A 213 -39.33 -22.62 -8.09
N LYS A 214 -38.51 -23.36 -7.38
CA LYS A 214 -38.09 -24.73 -7.75
C LYS A 214 -39.14 -25.83 -7.48
N ARG A 215 -40.27 -25.51 -6.91
CA ARG A 215 -41.43 -26.41 -6.70
C ARG A 215 -42.46 -26.22 -7.80
#